data_b46e54672d7e700e3ded4368c34d6556
#
_entry.id   b46e54672d7e700e3ded4368c34d6556
#
_cell.length_a   1.000
_cell.length_b   1.000
_cell.length_c   1.000
_cell.angle_alpha   90.00
_cell.angle_beta   90.00
_cell.angle_gamma   90.00
#
_symmetry.space_group_name_H-M   'P 1'
#
loop_
_entity.id
_entity.type
_entity.pdbx_description
1 polymer ?
#
loop_
_entity_poly.entity_id
_entity_poly.type
_entity_poly.pdbx_seq_one_letter_code
_entity_poly.pdbx_strand_id
1 'polypeptide(L)'
;MNAVEIEGVSQRYGSMTVLHDLTLSLGEGEVLGLFGHNGAGKTTVMKLILGLLKASAGQVHVLGCRPAQADVRRQLGYLPENVTFYPQLSGRETLRYFARLKGAALTQVDDLLEQVGLTGAADRRVKTYSKGMRQRLGLAQAVLGEPRLLLLDEPTVGLDPIATQDLYLLIDRLRQQGASIILCSHVLAGVEAHINRAAILANGCLQAIGSLSSLREDADLPARIRASGLSRREQWLQRWNAAGHTATAMGGNGVEVMAVNGHKVDLLRQLFHEDQPQDIEILQPSLEDLYGYYMSRATTDTEGPHP
;
A
#
# COMPACT_ATOMS: atom_id res chain seq x y z
N MET A 1 2.54 17.83 11.64
CA MET A 1 3.15 18.41 10.40
C MET A 1 3.08 17.37 9.29
N ASN A 2 3.20 17.79 8.02
CA ASN A 2 3.23 16.84 6.92
C ASN A 2 4.67 16.49 6.54
N ALA A 3 4.95 15.21 6.34
CA ALA A 3 6.23 14.74 5.82
C ALA A 3 6.33 14.93 4.30
N VAL A 4 5.17 14.86 3.60
CA VAL A 4 5.06 15.16 2.16
C VAL A 4 3.80 15.99 1.92
N GLU A 5 3.92 17.03 1.09
CA GLU A 5 2.81 17.82 0.58
C GLU A 5 2.97 17.97 -0.94
N ILE A 6 1.94 17.59 -1.66
CA ILE A 6 1.81 17.72 -3.11
C ILE A 6 0.54 18.51 -3.37
N GLU A 7 0.66 19.68 -4.02
CA GLU A 7 -0.45 20.62 -4.23
C GLU A 7 -0.58 20.95 -5.72
N GLY A 8 -1.67 20.51 -6.33
CA GLY A 8 -2.04 20.84 -7.72
C GLY A 8 -0.98 20.41 -8.73
N VAL A 9 -0.28 19.29 -8.49
CA VAL A 9 0.87 18.90 -9.31
C VAL A 9 0.43 18.25 -10.59
N SER A 10 0.88 18.84 -11.71
CA SER A 10 0.83 18.22 -13.03
C SER A 10 2.24 17.93 -13.55
N GLN A 11 2.41 16.78 -14.20
CA GLN A 11 3.69 16.35 -14.76
C GLN A 11 3.54 15.94 -16.22
N ARG A 12 4.40 16.51 -17.07
CA ARG A 12 4.43 16.24 -18.52
C ARG A 12 5.78 15.69 -18.94
N TYR A 13 5.76 14.77 -19.91
CA TYR A 13 6.93 14.28 -20.64
C TYR A 13 6.70 14.58 -22.14
N GLY A 14 7.34 15.61 -22.66
CA GLY A 14 7.03 16.10 -24.00
C GLY A 14 5.57 16.55 -24.11
N SER A 15 4.82 15.95 -25.02
CA SER A 15 3.39 16.22 -25.22
C SER A 15 2.47 15.45 -24.26
N MET A 16 2.97 14.38 -23.62
CA MET A 16 2.18 13.48 -22.78
C MET A 16 2.10 14.02 -21.34
N THR A 17 0.91 14.24 -20.82
CA THR A 17 0.68 14.50 -19.39
C THR A 17 0.48 13.19 -18.66
N VAL A 18 1.25 12.97 -17.60
CA VAL A 18 1.28 11.71 -16.81
C VAL A 18 0.64 11.90 -15.44
N LEU A 19 0.66 13.12 -14.89
CA LEU A 19 -0.06 13.47 -13.68
C LEU A 19 -0.91 14.72 -13.95
N HIS A 20 -2.14 14.71 -13.45
CA HIS A 20 -3.12 15.76 -13.67
C HIS A 20 -3.59 16.28 -12.30
N ASP A 21 -3.23 17.52 -11.97
CA ASP A 21 -3.72 18.27 -10.79
C ASP A 21 -3.70 17.44 -9.49
N LEU A 22 -2.61 16.69 -9.28
CA LEU A 22 -2.48 15.79 -8.14
C LEU A 22 -2.30 16.57 -6.84
N THR A 23 -3.19 16.34 -5.87
CA THR A 23 -3.08 16.87 -4.51
C THR A 23 -3.16 15.74 -3.51
N LEU A 24 -2.09 15.55 -2.72
CA LEU A 24 -2.04 14.56 -1.64
C LEU A 24 -1.06 14.99 -0.55
N SER A 25 -1.26 14.49 0.65
CA SER A 25 -0.34 14.71 1.77
C SER A 25 -0.07 13.41 2.53
N LEU A 26 1.12 13.34 3.14
CA LEU A 26 1.53 12.32 4.11
C LEU A 26 1.85 12.99 5.44
N GLY A 27 1.19 12.58 6.51
CA GLY A 27 1.50 13.02 7.87
C GLY A 27 2.85 12.48 8.39
N GLU A 28 3.43 13.14 9.39
CA GLU A 28 4.61 12.59 10.09
C GLU A 28 4.22 11.31 10.83
N GLY A 29 5.05 10.26 10.74
CA GLY A 29 4.81 8.94 11.34
C GLY A 29 3.64 8.16 10.73
N GLU A 30 3.16 8.56 9.55
CA GLU A 30 2.08 7.91 8.81
C GLU A 30 2.63 6.95 7.76
N VAL A 31 1.90 5.85 7.51
CA VAL A 31 2.10 4.97 6.35
C VAL A 31 0.96 5.19 5.36
N LEU A 32 1.31 5.71 4.18
CA LEU A 32 0.39 5.89 3.05
C LEU A 32 0.64 4.81 2.00
N GLY A 33 -0.37 3.98 1.73
CA GLY A 33 -0.37 3.09 0.57
C GLY A 33 -0.75 3.88 -0.69
N LEU A 34 0.10 3.87 -1.71
CA LEU A 34 -0.18 4.48 -3.02
C LEU A 34 -0.43 3.37 -4.04
N PHE A 35 -1.69 3.17 -4.40
CA PHE A 35 -2.17 2.09 -5.24
C PHE A 35 -2.58 2.58 -6.63
N GLY A 36 -2.45 1.71 -7.63
CA GLY A 36 -2.81 2.02 -9.00
C GLY A 36 -2.20 0.99 -9.96
N HIS A 37 -2.79 0.85 -11.14
CA HIS A 37 -2.25 -0.03 -12.20
C HIS A 37 -0.87 0.45 -12.69
N ASN A 38 -0.22 -0.37 -13.49
CA ASN A 38 1.03 0.03 -14.15
C ASN A 38 0.75 1.21 -15.11
N GLY A 39 1.57 2.26 -15.00
CA GLY A 39 1.35 3.50 -15.76
C GLY A 39 0.41 4.51 -15.07
N ALA A 40 -0.19 4.22 -13.92
CA ALA A 40 -1.06 5.17 -13.20
C ALA A 40 -0.34 6.44 -12.71
N GLY A 41 1.00 6.47 -12.71
CA GLY A 41 1.78 7.64 -12.29
C GLY A 41 2.54 7.47 -10.96
N LYS A 42 2.42 6.33 -10.26
CA LYS A 42 3.05 6.07 -8.96
C LYS A 42 4.55 6.39 -8.92
N THR A 43 5.31 5.83 -9.84
CA THR A 43 6.77 6.06 -9.94
C THR A 43 7.11 7.54 -10.26
N THR A 44 6.23 8.23 -10.98
CA THR A 44 6.38 9.68 -11.23
C THR A 44 6.21 10.47 -9.95
N VAL A 45 5.20 10.15 -9.12
CA VAL A 45 5.00 10.73 -7.79
C VAL A 45 6.25 10.50 -6.91
N MET A 46 6.76 9.26 -6.87
CA MET A 46 7.99 8.94 -6.14
C MET A 46 9.19 9.79 -6.60
N LYS A 47 9.39 9.94 -7.92
CA LYS A 47 10.49 10.75 -8.47
C LYS A 47 10.36 12.23 -8.14
N LEU A 48 9.15 12.77 -8.07
CA LEU A 48 8.89 14.15 -7.62
C LEU A 48 9.26 14.34 -6.16
N ILE A 49 8.84 13.42 -5.28
CA ILE A 49 9.17 13.46 -3.85
C ILE A 49 10.68 13.30 -3.61
N LEU A 50 11.36 12.44 -4.39
CA LEU A 50 12.81 12.27 -4.35
C LEU A 50 13.60 13.50 -4.90
N GLY A 51 12.90 14.46 -5.52
CA GLY A 51 13.54 15.58 -6.19
C GLY A 51 14.37 15.18 -7.41
N LEU A 52 14.05 14.03 -8.02
CA LEU A 52 14.62 13.55 -9.29
C LEU A 52 13.91 14.16 -10.49
N LEU A 53 12.68 14.66 -10.29
CA LEU A 53 11.90 15.41 -11.25
C LEU A 53 11.46 16.74 -10.61
N LYS A 54 11.32 17.75 -11.46
CA LYS A 54 10.66 19.01 -11.11
C LYS A 54 9.25 18.97 -11.71
N ALA A 55 8.22 19.27 -10.91
CA ALA A 55 6.85 19.34 -11.37
C ALA A 55 6.71 20.35 -12.52
N SER A 56 5.89 20.03 -13.52
CA SER A 56 5.56 20.94 -14.63
C SER A 56 4.64 22.07 -14.16
N ALA A 57 3.76 21.79 -13.20
CA ALA A 57 2.91 22.77 -12.50
C ALA A 57 2.64 22.26 -11.07
N GLY A 58 2.21 23.15 -10.18
CA GLY A 58 1.98 22.86 -8.77
C GLY A 58 3.25 22.87 -7.93
N GLN A 59 3.15 22.40 -6.70
CA GLN A 59 4.24 22.44 -5.71
C GLN A 59 4.39 21.10 -4.99
N VAL A 60 5.63 20.76 -4.63
CA VAL A 60 5.97 19.60 -3.81
C VAL A 60 6.88 20.07 -2.67
N HIS A 61 6.49 19.73 -1.45
CA HIS A 61 7.30 19.92 -0.25
C HIS A 61 7.53 18.57 0.44
N VAL A 62 8.75 18.38 0.92
CA VAL A 62 9.17 17.17 1.63
C VAL A 62 9.89 17.62 2.90
N LEU A 63 9.39 17.17 4.06
CA LEU A 63 9.88 17.60 5.37
C LEU A 63 9.93 19.14 5.50
N GLY A 64 8.92 19.83 4.96
CA GLY A 64 8.78 21.28 4.96
C GLY A 64 9.70 22.02 3.98
N CYS A 65 10.46 21.32 3.15
CA CYS A 65 11.45 21.90 2.24
C CYS A 65 11.21 21.47 0.78
N ARG A 66 11.91 22.10 -0.17
CA ARG A 66 11.92 21.64 -1.57
C ARG A 66 12.66 20.30 -1.69
N PRO A 67 12.14 19.29 -2.42
CA PRO A 67 12.71 17.94 -2.47
C PRO A 67 14.19 17.87 -2.92
N ALA A 68 14.62 18.79 -3.79
CA ALA A 68 15.98 18.79 -4.36
C ALA A 68 17.09 19.22 -3.36
N GLN A 69 16.74 19.69 -2.16
CA GLN A 69 17.73 20.13 -1.17
C GLN A 69 18.52 18.95 -0.61
N ALA A 70 19.84 19.16 -0.40
CA ALA A 70 20.75 18.12 0.05
C ALA A 70 20.36 17.57 1.44
N ASP A 71 19.92 18.45 2.35
CA ASP A 71 19.54 18.08 3.72
C ASP A 71 18.26 17.23 3.75
N VAL A 72 17.34 17.46 2.83
CA VAL A 72 16.16 16.60 2.63
C VAL A 72 16.61 15.21 2.18
N ARG A 73 17.45 15.12 1.14
CA ARG A 73 17.90 13.84 0.58
C ARG A 73 18.59 12.93 1.60
N ARG A 74 19.32 13.49 2.56
CA ARG A 74 19.96 12.71 3.63
C ARG A 74 18.94 12.03 4.54
N GLN A 75 17.75 12.61 4.68
CA GLN A 75 16.65 12.11 5.51
C GLN A 75 15.69 11.20 4.77
N LEU A 76 15.94 10.95 3.47
CA LEU A 76 15.13 10.04 2.66
C LEU A 76 15.73 8.64 2.60
N GLY A 77 14.89 7.63 2.61
CA GLY A 77 15.20 6.28 2.20
C GLY A 77 14.39 5.92 0.95
N TYR A 78 14.98 5.18 0.04
CA TYR A 78 14.29 4.75 -1.18
C TYR A 78 14.64 3.33 -1.56
N LEU A 79 13.62 2.50 -1.73
CA LEU A 79 13.68 1.18 -2.32
C LEU A 79 12.98 1.23 -3.68
N PRO A 80 13.72 1.16 -4.80
CA PRO A 80 13.11 1.08 -6.13
C PRO A 80 12.56 -0.33 -6.41
N GLU A 81 11.60 -0.44 -7.32
CA GLU A 81 11.06 -1.71 -7.80
C GLU A 81 12.16 -2.67 -8.29
N ASN A 82 13.12 -2.14 -9.06
CA ASN A 82 14.24 -2.91 -9.60
C ASN A 82 15.53 -2.53 -8.90
N VAL A 83 15.93 -3.37 -7.93
CA VAL A 83 17.16 -3.15 -7.16
C VAL A 83 18.37 -3.70 -7.91
N THR A 84 19.35 -2.83 -8.14
CA THR A 84 20.61 -3.19 -8.80
C THR A 84 21.79 -2.79 -7.93
N PHE A 85 22.72 -3.70 -7.73
CA PHE A 85 23.95 -3.49 -6.97
C PHE A 85 25.17 -3.91 -7.79
N TYR A 86 26.36 -3.53 -7.32
CA TYR A 86 27.63 -4.00 -7.88
C TYR A 86 27.76 -5.51 -7.62
N PRO A 87 27.75 -6.36 -8.65
CA PRO A 87 27.65 -7.82 -8.50
C PRO A 87 28.89 -8.45 -7.85
N GLN A 88 30.03 -7.73 -7.86
CA GLN A 88 31.30 -8.18 -7.29
C GLN A 88 31.39 -7.98 -5.78
N LEU A 89 30.65 -7.01 -5.23
CA LEU A 89 30.63 -6.74 -3.80
C LEU A 89 29.81 -7.81 -3.06
N SER A 90 30.15 -8.05 -1.80
CA SER A 90 29.28 -8.78 -0.87
C SER A 90 28.14 -7.90 -0.38
N GLY A 91 27.13 -8.50 0.27
CA GLY A 91 26.04 -7.75 0.90
C GLY A 91 26.55 -6.74 1.92
N ARG A 92 27.48 -7.17 2.78
CA ARG A 92 28.13 -6.33 3.80
C ARG A 92 28.92 -5.18 3.18
N GLU A 93 29.74 -5.45 2.17
CA GLU A 93 30.49 -4.42 1.46
C GLU A 93 29.57 -3.41 0.78
N THR A 94 28.48 -3.90 0.18
CA THR A 94 27.45 -3.06 -0.43
C THR A 94 26.82 -2.10 0.60
N LEU A 95 26.37 -2.60 1.74
CA LEU A 95 25.79 -1.72 2.78
C LEU A 95 26.83 -0.77 3.36
N ARG A 96 28.07 -1.19 3.59
CA ARG A 96 29.17 -0.30 4.03
C ARG A 96 29.45 0.82 3.03
N TYR A 97 29.38 0.50 1.73
CA TYR A 97 29.53 1.51 0.67
C TYR A 97 28.43 2.55 0.74
N PHE A 98 27.14 2.14 0.82
CA PHE A 98 26.02 3.07 0.92
C PHE A 98 25.98 3.82 2.26
N ALA A 99 26.36 3.19 3.37
CA ALA A 99 26.47 3.87 4.66
C ALA A 99 27.46 5.04 4.60
N ARG A 100 28.63 4.84 3.98
CA ARG A 100 29.61 5.91 3.77
C ARG A 100 29.08 7.03 2.88
N LEU A 101 28.37 6.71 1.78
CA LEU A 101 27.78 7.71 0.88
C LEU A 101 26.71 8.54 1.60
N LYS A 102 25.94 7.93 2.48
CA LYS A 102 24.86 8.58 3.23
C LYS A 102 25.36 9.30 4.48
N GLY A 103 26.58 9.00 4.92
CA GLY A 103 27.12 9.49 6.21
C GLY A 103 26.53 8.75 7.42
N ALA A 104 26.00 7.54 7.22
CA ALA A 104 25.45 6.71 8.29
C ALA A 104 26.56 5.94 9.04
N ALA A 105 26.30 5.59 10.30
CA ALA A 105 27.22 4.82 11.11
C ALA A 105 27.42 3.41 10.55
N LEU A 106 28.67 2.97 10.41
CA LEU A 106 28.99 1.64 9.90
C LEU A 106 28.53 0.51 10.84
N THR A 107 28.29 0.81 12.11
CA THR A 107 27.72 -0.12 13.10
C THR A 107 26.33 -0.58 12.73
N GLN A 108 25.54 0.23 12.03
CA GLN A 108 24.20 -0.14 11.57
C GLN A 108 24.20 -1.28 10.54
N VAL A 109 25.34 -1.55 9.88
CA VAL A 109 25.39 -2.51 8.76
C VAL A 109 25.05 -3.92 9.20
N ASP A 110 25.60 -4.37 10.31
CA ASP A 110 25.39 -5.73 10.80
C ASP A 110 23.98 -5.90 11.36
N ASP A 111 23.48 -4.91 12.10
CA ASP A 111 22.11 -4.89 12.63
C ASP A 111 21.07 -4.91 11.49
N LEU A 112 21.31 -4.17 10.42
CA LEU A 112 20.41 -4.14 9.26
C LEU A 112 20.45 -5.44 8.47
N LEU A 113 21.62 -6.08 8.32
CA LEU A 113 21.73 -7.41 7.70
C LEU A 113 20.97 -8.46 8.50
N GLU A 114 20.98 -8.36 9.82
CA GLU A 114 20.19 -9.23 10.70
C GLU A 114 18.69 -8.97 10.54
N GLN A 115 18.28 -7.71 10.61
CA GLN A 115 16.87 -7.32 10.49
C GLN A 115 16.21 -7.78 9.18
N VAL A 116 16.98 -7.82 8.08
CA VAL A 116 16.49 -8.32 6.79
C VAL A 116 16.79 -9.78 6.53
N GLY A 117 17.28 -10.54 7.53
CA GLY A 117 17.55 -11.97 7.44
C GLY A 117 18.65 -12.33 6.45
N LEU A 118 19.71 -11.51 6.33
CA LEU A 118 20.83 -11.72 5.42
C LEU A 118 22.16 -12.00 6.13
N THR A 119 22.18 -12.17 7.47
CA THR A 119 23.39 -12.43 8.25
C THR A 119 24.21 -13.60 7.68
N GLY A 120 23.57 -14.75 7.41
CA GLY A 120 24.23 -15.94 6.89
C GLY A 120 24.75 -15.81 5.44
N ALA A 121 24.35 -14.77 4.72
CA ALA A 121 24.75 -14.48 3.34
C ALA A 121 25.54 -13.16 3.22
N ALA A 122 25.80 -12.47 4.33
CA ALA A 122 26.36 -11.12 4.36
C ALA A 122 27.68 -11.00 3.56
N ASP A 123 28.54 -12.00 3.64
CA ASP A 123 29.86 -11.99 3.00
C ASP A 123 29.90 -12.69 1.63
N ARG A 124 28.73 -13.20 1.16
CA ARG A 124 28.58 -13.73 -0.19
C ARG A 124 28.43 -12.58 -1.20
N ARG A 125 28.99 -12.77 -2.41
CA ARG A 125 28.87 -11.78 -3.50
C ARG A 125 27.41 -11.62 -3.95
N VAL A 126 26.99 -10.38 -4.17
CA VAL A 126 25.59 -10.04 -4.58
C VAL A 126 25.19 -10.72 -5.89
N LYS A 127 26.12 -11.02 -6.79
CA LYS A 127 25.82 -11.81 -8.01
C LYS A 127 25.21 -13.18 -7.72
N THR A 128 25.44 -13.74 -6.52
CA THR A 128 24.90 -15.05 -6.10
C THR A 128 23.56 -14.93 -5.34
N TYR A 129 23.07 -13.71 -5.14
CA TYR A 129 21.83 -13.47 -4.43
C TYR A 129 20.63 -13.76 -5.32
N SER A 130 19.59 -14.38 -4.74
CA SER A 130 18.27 -14.48 -5.38
C SER A 130 17.63 -13.08 -5.55
N LYS A 131 16.54 -12.99 -6.30
CA LYS A 131 15.78 -11.74 -6.42
C LYS A 131 15.32 -11.24 -5.05
N GLY A 132 14.75 -12.11 -4.20
CA GLY A 132 14.31 -11.75 -2.85
C GLY A 132 15.47 -11.34 -1.94
N MET A 133 16.65 -11.96 -2.04
CA MET A 133 17.83 -11.52 -1.28
C MET A 133 18.30 -10.12 -1.70
N ARG A 134 18.28 -9.81 -3.00
CA ARG A 134 18.59 -8.46 -3.48
C ARG A 134 17.54 -7.43 -3.00
N GLN A 135 16.27 -7.80 -3.00
CA GLN A 135 15.19 -6.95 -2.49
C GLN A 135 15.39 -6.64 -1.01
N ARG A 136 15.68 -7.65 -0.18
CA ARG A 136 15.97 -7.48 1.25
C ARG A 136 17.23 -6.63 1.49
N LEU A 137 18.27 -6.79 0.68
CA LEU A 137 19.47 -5.92 0.75
C LEU A 137 19.13 -4.48 0.36
N GLY A 138 18.24 -4.26 -0.63
CA GLY A 138 17.74 -2.95 -1.02
C GLY A 138 16.95 -2.27 0.10
N LEU A 139 16.15 -3.05 0.82
CA LEU A 139 15.43 -2.56 1.99
C LEU A 139 16.39 -2.12 3.09
N ALA A 140 17.40 -2.93 3.42
CA ALA A 140 18.44 -2.55 4.38
C ALA A 140 19.17 -1.27 3.95
N GLN A 141 19.48 -1.11 2.66
CA GLN A 141 20.08 0.11 2.11
C GLN A 141 19.15 1.31 2.23
N ALA A 142 17.85 1.15 2.01
CA ALA A 142 16.87 2.24 2.12
C ALA A 142 16.75 2.75 3.57
N VAL A 143 16.87 1.87 4.55
CA VAL A 143 16.74 2.19 6.00
C VAL A 143 18.04 2.76 6.60
N LEU A 144 19.20 2.62 5.94
CA LEU A 144 20.46 3.19 6.41
C LEU A 144 20.30 4.64 6.83
N GLY A 145 20.87 5.01 7.99
CA GLY A 145 20.86 6.37 8.53
C GLY A 145 19.51 6.84 9.05
N GLU A 146 18.60 5.93 9.37
CA GLU A 146 17.31 6.18 10.04
C GLU A 146 16.50 7.29 9.34
N PRO A 147 16.05 7.06 8.10
CA PRO A 147 15.37 8.08 7.33
C PRO A 147 14.06 8.50 7.98
N ARG A 148 13.76 9.82 7.98
CA ARG A 148 12.47 10.35 8.42
C ARG A 148 11.35 10.08 7.41
N LEU A 149 11.70 9.92 6.14
CA LEU A 149 10.76 9.55 5.08
C LEU A 149 11.31 8.37 4.27
N LEU A 150 10.54 7.29 4.18
CA LEU A 150 10.88 6.08 3.45
C LEU A 150 9.91 5.90 2.28
N LEU A 151 10.45 5.73 1.08
CA LEU A 151 9.70 5.48 -0.14
C LEU A 151 9.99 4.06 -0.59
N LEU A 152 8.95 3.21 -0.68
CA LEU A 152 9.05 1.81 -1.06
C LEU A 152 8.24 1.56 -2.34
N ASP A 153 8.94 1.30 -3.44
CA ASP A 153 8.32 1.02 -4.74
C ASP A 153 8.30 -0.49 -4.97
N GLU A 154 7.10 -1.09 -4.89
CA GLU A 154 6.85 -2.53 -5.03
C GLU A 154 7.74 -3.41 -4.11
N PRO A 155 7.77 -3.15 -2.80
CA PRO A 155 8.75 -3.76 -1.90
C PRO A 155 8.59 -5.27 -1.72
N THR A 156 7.41 -5.83 -2.00
CA THR A 156 7.09 -7.26 -1.85
C THR A 156 7.45 -8.10 -3.06
N VAL A 157 7.83 -7.47 -4.18
CA VAL A 157 8.14 -8.19 -5.42
C VAL A 157 9.33 -9.13 -5.26
N GLY A 158 9.08 -10.43 -5.46
CA GLY A 158 10.09 -11.48 -5.36
C GLY A 158 10.39 -11.97 -3.94
N LEU A 159 9.59 -11.54 -2.96
CA LEU A 159 9.57 -12.11 -1.62
C LEU A 159 8.57 -13.27 -1.55
N ASP A 160 8.89 -14.26 -0.74
CA ASP A 160 7.95 -15.29 -0.32
C ASP A 160 6.99 -14.76 0.78
N PRO A 161 5.93 -15.48 1.15
CA PRO A 161 4.97 -15.01 2.15
C PRO A 161 5.60 -14.67 3.51
N ILE A 162 6.60 -15.43 3.96
CA ILE A 162 7.28 -15.20 5.24
C ILE A 162 8.09 -13.91 5.17
N ALA A 163 8.89 -13.74 4.12
CA ALA A 163 9.67 -12.51 3.92
C ALA A 163 8.79 -11.27 3.69
N THR A 164 7.60 -11.44 3.12
CA THR A 164 6.60 -10.37 2.99
C THR A 164 6.07 -9.95 4.36
N GLN A 165 5.77 -10.90 5.23
CA GLN A 165 5.36 -10.62 6.60
C GLN A 165 6.47 -9.92 7.39
N ASP A 166 7.71 -10.39 7.29
CA ASP A 166 8.88 -9.76 7.93
C ASP A 166 9.06 -8.30 7.46
N LEU A 167 8.84 -8.04 6.17
CA LEU A 167 8.87 -6.68 5.61
C LEU A 167 7.81 -5.79 6.27
N TYR A 168 6.56 -6.25 6.38
CA TYR A 168 5.50 -5.47 7.00
C TYR A 168 5.77 -5.21 8.50
N LEU A 169 6.29 -6.19 9.22
CA LEU A 169 6.73 -6.01 10.62
C LEU A 169 7.87 -4.99 10.73
N LEU A 170 8.77 -4.93 9.75
CA LEU A 170 9.81 -3.90 9.72
C LEU A 170 9.21 -2.52 9.43
N ILE A 171 8.25 -2.40 8.50
CA ILE A 171 7.52 -1.15 8.24
C ILE A 171 6.84 -0.64 9.50
N ASP A 172 6.14 -1.50 10.25
CA ASP A 172 5.48 -1.13 11.50
C ASP A 172 6.47 -0.63 12.56
N ARG A 173 7.63 -1.30 12.69
CA ARG A 173 8.70 -0.87 13.61
C ARG A 173 9.26 0.50 13.22
N LEU A 174 9.55 0.73 11.95
CA LEU A 174 10.06 2.01 11.46
C LEU A 174 9.05 3.15 11.68
N ARG A 175 7.76 2.88 11.44
CA ARG A 175 6.68 3.82 11.75
C ARG A 175 6.63 4.15 13.24
N GLN A 176 6.72 3.15 14.13
CA GLN A 176 6.73 3.36 15.58
C GLN A 176 7.95 4.17 16.04
N GLN A 177 9.05 4.11 15.30
CA GLN A 177 10.24 4.94 15.51
C GLN A 177 10.11 6.36 14.94
N GLY A 178 8.95 6.69 14.32
CA GLY A 178 8.64 8.02 13.80
C GLY A 178 8.90 8.23 12.31
N ALA A 179 9.28 7.18 11.57
CA ALA A 179 9.43 7.28 10.12
C ALA A 179 8.06 7.41 9.43
N SER A 180 7.97 8.33 8.47
CA SER A 180 6.84 8.44 7.56
C SER A 180 7.12 7.59 6.33
N ILE A 181 6.12 6.87 5.80
CA ILE A 181 6.35 5.87 4.77
C ILE A 181 5.32 6.01 3.64
N ILE A 182 5.79 6.04 2.39
CA ILE A 182 4.93 5.82 1.22
C ILE A 182 5.28 4.45 0.65
N LEU A 183 4.28 3.59 0.56
CA LEU A 183 4.38 2.25 0.01
C LEU A 183 3.57 2.17 -1.27
N CYS A 184 4.25 2.03 -2.43
CA CYS A 184 3.59 1.74 -3.69
C CYS A 184 3.47 0.23 -3.86
N SER A 185 2.28 -0.26 -4.17
CA SER A 185 2.06 -1.66 -4.52
C SER A 185 0.91 -1.80 -5.52
N HIS A 186 0.98 -2.86 -6.33
CA HIS A 186 -0.14 -3.39 -7.09
C HIS A 186 -0.73 -4.65 -6.43
N VAL A 187 -0.03 -5.21 -5.43
CA VAL A 187 -0.52 -6.31 -4.59
C VAL A 187 -1.16 -5.71 -3.35
N LEU A 188 -2.48 -5.87 -3.23
CA LEU A 188 -3.29 -5.25 -2.18
C LEU A 188 -3.48 -6.17 -0.97
N ALA A 189 -3.36 -7.48 -1.19
CA ALA A 189 -3.53 -8.47 -0.14
C ALA A 189 -2.51 -8.30 1.00
N GLY A 190 -3.01 -8.26 2.23
CA GLY A 190 -2.20 -8.21 3.44
C GLY A 190 -1.59 -6.85 3.79
N VAL A 191 -1.67 -5.84 2.91
CA VAL A 191 -1.13 -4.50 3.18
C VAL A 191 -2.03 -3.67 4.10
N GLU A 192 -3.32 -3.98 4.16
CA GLU A 192 -4.36 -3.20 4.86
C GLU A 192 -4.02 -2.94 6.34
N ALA A 193 -3.48 -3.94 7.03
CA ALA A 193 -3.13 -3.84 8.45
C ALA A 193 -1.95 -2.91 8.74
N HIS A 194 -1.16 -2.58 7.70
CA HIS A 194 0.12 -1.88 7.82
C HIS A 194 0.10 -0.45 7.28
N ILE A 195 -1.04 0.01 6.77
CA ILE A 195 -1.23 1.37 6.26
C ILE A 195 -2.22 2.15 7.12
N ASN A 196 -2.02 3.45 7.24
CA ASN A 196 -2.96 4.37 7.90
C ASN A 196 -4.01 4.88 6.91
N ARG A 197 -3.57 5.19 5.70
CA ARG A 197 -4.42 5.69 4.61
C ARG A 197 -4.01 5.04 3.30
N ALA A 198 -4.97 4.95 2.39
CA ALA A 198 -4.77 4.53 1.01
C ALA A 198 -5.04 5.70 0.07
N ALA A 199 -4.19 5.85 -0.96
CA ALA A 199 -4.39 6.73 -2.09
C ALA A 199 -4.51 5.86 -3.35
N ILE A 200 -5.59 6.00 -4.11
CA ILE A 200 -5.87 5.24 -5.33
C ILE A 200 -5.67 6.17 -6.53
N LEU A 201 -4.72 5.81 -7.39
CA LEU A 201 -4.32 6.57 -8.56
C LEU A 201 -4.74 5.83 -9.84
N ALA A 202 -5.42 6.51 -10.75
CA ALA A 202 -5.75 5.99 -12.07
C ALA A 202 -5.52 7.06 -13.13
N ASN A 203 -4.87 6.68 -14.23
CA ASN A 203 -4.63 7.57 -15.40
C ASN A 203 -4.02 8.93 -15.00
N GLY A 204 -3.11 8.94 -14.02
CA GLY A 204 -2.47 10.17 -13.53
C GLY A 204 -3.33 11.05 -12.62
N CYS A 205 -4.55 10.64 -12.30
CA CYS A 205 -5.47 11.35 -11.41
C CYS A 205 -5.64 10.60 -10.08
N LEU A 206 -5.74 11.34 -8.99
CA LEU A 206 -6.10 10.79 -7.68
C LEU A 206 -7.62 10.52 -7.67
N GLN A 207 -8.01 9.26 -7.53
CA GLN A 207 -9.41 8.85 -7.50
C GLN A 207 -9.99 8.91 -6.09
N ALA A 208 -9.19 8.51 -5.10
CA ALA A 208 -9.58 8.53 -3.69
C ALA A 208 -8.34 8.59 -2.80
N ILE A 209 -8.48 9.20 -1.63
CA ILE A 209 -7.49 9.19 -0.56
C ILE A 209 -8.17 9.26 0.79
N GLY A 210 -7.85 8.36 1.70
CA GLY A 210 -8.43 8.34 3.05
C GLY A 210 -8.02 7.12 3.85
N SER A 211 -8.49 7.04 5.10
CA SER A 211 -8.44 5.80 5.86
C SER A 211 -9.31 4.73 5.20
N LEU A 212 -9.04 3.45 5.44
CA LEU A 212 -9.87 2.38 4.89
C LEU A 212 -11.33 2.51 5.35
N SER A 213 -11.57 3.00 6.58
CA SER A 213 -12.93 3.26 7.07
C SER A 213 -13.64 4.35 6.28
N SER A 214 -12.98 5.50 6.04
CA SER A 214 -13.59 6.57 5.25
C SER A 214 -13.82 6.17 3.79
N LEU A 215 -12.88 5.42 3.19
CA LEU A 215 -13.04 4.92 1.83
C LEU A 215 -14.19 3.90 1.70
N ARG A 216 -14.41 3.08 2.75
CA ARG A 216 -15.58 2.16 2.80
C ARG A 216 -16.90 2.91 2.93
N GLU A 217 -16.93 3.96 3.73
CA GLU A 217 -18.11 4.84 3.86
C GLU A 217 -18.43 5.55 2.55
N ASP A 218 -17.41 6.13 1.89
CA ASP A 218 -17.58 6.84 0.62
C ASP A 218 -17.99 5.90 -0.54
N ALA A 219 -17.47 4.68 -0.55
CA ALA A 219 -17.77 3.71 -1.60
C ALA A 219 -19.17 3.07 -1.43
N ASP A 220 -19.72 3.09 -0.22
CA ASP A 220 -20.99 2.47 0.16
C ASP A 220 -21.11 1.00 -0.30
N LEU A 221 -19.99 0.26 -0.28
CA LEU A 221 -19.96 -1.14 -0.67
C LEU A 221 -20.54 -2.02 0.43
N PRO A 222 -21.32 -3.06 0.06
CA PRO A 222 -21.96 -3.94 1.02
C PRO A 222 -20.91 -4.78 1.78
N ALA A 223 -21.12 -4.93 3.10
CA ALA A 223 -20.41 -5.94 3.88
C ALA A 223 -20.94 -7.33 3.58
N ARG A 224 -20.08 -8.35 3.63
CA ARG A 224 -20.49 -9.76 3.50
C ARG A 224 -20.67 -10.38 4.89
N ILE A 225 -21.83 -10.95 5.14
CA ILE A 225 -22.12 -11.72 6.34
C ILE A 225 -22.18 -13.19 5.92
N ARG A 226 -21.33 -14.00 6.51
CA ARG A 226 -21.30 -15.45 6.37
C ARG A 226 -21.80 -16.07 7.65
N ALA A 227 -22.82 -16.90 7.56
CA ALA A 227 -23.32 -17.67 8.68
C ALA A 227 -23.32 -19.16 8.33
N SER A 228 -22.81 -20.00 9.22
CA SER A 228 -22.73 -21.45 9.01
C SER A 228 -23.50 -22.23 10.08
N GLY A 229 -23.80 -23.50 9.78
CA GLY A 229 -24.54 -24.38 10.68
C GLY A 229 -26.01 -24.00 10.86
N LEU A 230 -26.63 -23.39 9.84
CA LEU A 230 -28.03 -22.97 9.90
C LEU A 230 -28.97 -24.17 9.78
N SER A 231 -29.99 -24.21 10.61
CA SER A 231 -31.04 -25.24 10.54
C SER A 231 -32.04 -25.01 9.42
N ARG A 232 -32.19 -23.76 8.95
CA ARG A 232 -33.19 -23.32 7.95
C ARG A 232 -32.58 -22.60 6.77
N ARG A 233 -31.44 -23.06 6.27
CA ARG A 233 -30.65 -22.41 5.18
C ARG A 233 -31.53 -21.97 3.99
N GLU A 234 -32.38 -22.86 3.47
CA GLU A 234 -33.19 -22.57 2.27
C GLU A 234 -34.21 -21.45 2.52
N GLN A 235 -34.76 -21.38 3.74
CA GLN A 235 -35.71 -20.32 4.11
C GLN A 235 -34.97 -18.95 4.20
N TRP A 236 -33.73 -18.95 4.73
CA TRP A 236 -32.92 -17.73 4.79
C TRP A 236 -32.55 -17.20 3.41
N LEU A 237 -32.15 -18.10 2.49
CA LEU A 237 -31.86 -17.72 1.11
C LEU A 237 -33.08 -17.10 0.42
N GLN A 238 -34.26 -17.76 0.52
CA GLN A 238 -35.48 -17.24 -0.07
C GLN A 238 -35.91 -15.90 0.53
N ARG A 239 -35.87 -15.77 1.86
CA ARG A 239 -36.29 -14.58 2.59
C ARG A 239 -35.42 -13.38 2.26
N TRP A 240 -34.10 -13.53 2.33
CA TRP A 240 -33.20 -12.42 2.08
C TRP A 240 -33.17 -12.00 0.61
N ASN A 241 -33.24 -12.94 -0.32
CA ASN A 241 -33.38 -12.60 -1.75
C ASN A 241 -34.72 -11.94 -2.04
N ALA A 242 -35.82 -12.36 -1.42
CA ALA A 242 -37.12 -11.71 -1.56
C ALA A 242 -37.14 -10.29 -0.93
N ALA A 243 -36.34 -10.04 0.11
CA ALA A 243 -36.16 -8.72 0.72
C ALA A 243 -35.20 -7.80 -0.07
N GLY A 244 -34.67 -8.25 -1.22
CA GLY A 244 -33.78 -7.48 -2.09
C GLY A 244 -32.31 -7.55 -1.73
N HIS A 245 -31.91 -8.43 -0.80
CA HIS A 245 -30.51 -8.69 -0.52
C HIS A 245 -29.97 -9.78 -1.44
N THR A 246 -28.69 -9.74 -1.77
CA THR A 246 -28.04 -10.83 -2.52
C THR A 246 -27.56 -11.88 -1.53
N ALA A 247 -28.26 -13.00 -1.45
CA ALA A 247 -27.91 -14.13 -0.59
C ALA A 247 -27.58 -15.37 -1.42
N THR A 248 -26.48 -16.05 -1.09
CA THR A 248 -25.97 -17.25 -1.76
C THR A 248 -25.69 -18.38 -0.78
N ALA A 249 -25.86 -19.62 -1.22
CA ALA A 249 -25.59 -20.81 -0.41
C ALA A 249 -24.08 -21.06 -0.29
N MET A 250 -23.66 -21.44 0.91
CA MET A 250 -22.28 -21.89 1.21
C MET A 250 -22.27 -23.34 1.68
N GLY A 251 -21.11 -23.99 1.68
CA GLY A 251 -20.89 -25.29 2.29
C GLY A 251 -21.24 -25.31 3.78
N GLY A 252 -21.45 -26.51 4.37
CA GLY A 252 -21.71 -26.64 5.80
C GLY A 252 -23.04 -26.03 6.29
N ASN A 253 -24.12 -26.11 5.49
CA ASN A 253 -25.40 -25.44 5.76
C ASN A 253 -25.24 -23.92 5.99
N GLY A 254 -24.31 -23.28 5.27
CA GLY A 254 -24.05 -21.85 5.38
C GLY A 254 -24.75 -20.99 4.34
N VAL A 255 -24.86 -19.71 4.65
CA VAL A 255 -25.34 -18.65 3.75
C VAL A 255 -24.35 -17.48 3.81
N GLU A 256 -24.06 -16.90 2.64
CA GLU A 256 -23.43 -15.57 2.54
C GLU A 256 -24.48 -14.58 2.06
N VAL A 257 -24.59 -13.44 2.74
CA VAL A 257 -25.48 -12.36 2.34
C VAL A 257 -24.72 -11.03 2.25
N MET A 258 -25.00 -10.29 1.19
CA MET A 258 -24.46 -8.92 0.98
C MET A 258 -25.36 -7.94 1.76
N ALA A 259 -24.81 -7.37 2.82
CA ALA A 259 -25.48 -6.40 3.67
C ALA A 259 -25.14 -4.98 3.21
N VAL A 260 -26.07 -4.29 2.59
CA VAL A 260 -25.96 -2.86 2.28
C VAL A 260 -25.84 -2.07 3.60
N ASN A 261 -25.17 -0.92 3.58
CA ASN A 261 -24.95 -0.09 4.75
C ASN A 261 -26.27 0.20 5.49
N GLY A 262 -26.21 0.09 6.83
CA GLY A 262 -27.37 0.23 7.72
C GLY A 262 -28.13 -1.07 8.00
N HIS A 263 -28.14 -2.04 7.08
CA HIS A 263 -28.93 -3.28 7.22
C HIS A 263 -28.18 -4.42 7.94
N LYS A 264 -26.86 -4.30 8.12
CA LYS A 264 -26.02 -5.36 8.74
C LYS A 264 -26.53 -5.82 10.11
N VAL A 265 -26.87 -4.87 10.99
CA VAL A 265 -27.35 -5.18 12.35
C VAL A 265 -28.73 -5.84 12.31
N ASP A 266 -29.60 -5.38 11.41
CA ASP A 266 -30.94 -5.95 11.30
C ASP A 266 -30.94 -7.37 10.75
N LEU A 267 -30.07 -7.67 9.77
CA LEU A 267 -29.88 -9.02 9.24
C LEU A 267 -29.36 -9.96 10.34
N LEU A 268 -28.39 -9.52 11.13
CA LEU A 268 -27.86 -10.29 12.26
C LEU A 268 -28.92 -10.50 13.33
N ARG A 269 -29.70 -9.47 13.67
CA ARG A 269 -30.77 -9.57 14.67
C ARG A 269 -31.85 -10.56 14.22
N GLN A 270 -32.28 -10.53 12.96
CA GLN A 270 -33.20 -11.50 12.40
C GLN A 270 -32.65 -12.93 12.50
N LEU A 271 -31.37 -13.10 12.11
CA LEU A 271 -30.72 -14.39 12.14
C LEU A 271 -30.69 -14.99 13.55
N PHE A 272 -30.23 -14.24 14.55
CA PHE A 272 -30.13 -14.69 15.94
C PHE A 272 -31.49 -14.91 16.60
N HIS A 273 -32.54 -14.25 16.13
CA HIS A 273 -33.87 -14.42 16.69
C HIS A 273 -34.53 -15.75 16.25
N GLU A 274 -34.27 -16.19 15.01
CA GLU A 274 -35.00 -17.31 14.41
C GLU A 274 -34.11 -18.55 14.17
N ASP A 275 -32.80 -18.43 14.26
CA ASP A 275 -31.85 -19.54 14.09
C ASP A 275 -30.67 -19.39 15.07
N GLN A 276 -29.90 -20.44 15.23
CA GLN A 276 -28.68 -20.44 16.05
C GLN A 276 -27.49 -20.87 15.18
N PRO A 277 -26.88 -19.90 14.45
CA PRO A 277 -25.72 -20.21 13.64
C PRO A 277 -24.57 -20.73 14.52
N GLN A 278 -23.81 -21.69 14.02
CA GLN A 278 -22.63 -22.20 14.70
C GLN A 278 -21.47 -21.21 14.61
N ASP A 279 -21.40 -20.46 13.52
CA ASP A 279 -20.37 -19.45 13.31
C ASP A 279 -20.89 -18.30 12.44
N ILE A 280 -20.41 -17.09 12.71
CA ILE A 280 -20.69 -15.89 11.93
C ILE A 280 -19.40 -15.13 11.66
N GLU A 281 -19.12 -14.89 10.39
CA GLU A 281 -18.04 -14.03 9.92
C GLU A 281 -18.61 -12.79 9.25
N ILE A 282 -18.12 -11.61 9.64
CA ILE A 282 -18.49 -10.34 9.01
C ILE A 282 -17.27 -9.79 8.30
N LEU A 283 -17.31 -9.81 6.98
CA LEU A 283 -16.25 -9.32 6.11
C LEU A 283 -16.61 -7.91 5.62
N GLN A 284 -15.83 -6.94 6.04
CA GLN A 284 -15.90 -5.60 5.44
C GLN A 284 -15.32 -5.62 4.02
N PRO A 285 -15.73 -4.70 3.13
CA PRO A 285 -15.08 -4.55 1.83
C PRO A 285 -13.57 -4.44 1.98
N SER A 286 -12.85 -5.29 1.27
CA SER A 286 -11.38 -5.32 1.24
C SER A 286 -10.82 -4.12 0.48
N LEU A 287 -9.51 -3.89 0.60
CA LEU A 287 -8.83 -2.89 -0.22
C LEU A 287 -8.93 -3.24 -1.72
N GLU A 288 -9.00 -4.54 -2.08
CA GLU A 288 -9.26 -4.98 -3.44
C GLU A 288 -10.65 -4.56 -3.93
N ASP A 289 -11.68 -4.72 -3.09
CA ASP A 289 -13.05 -4.30 -3.42
C ASP A 289 -13.12 -2.77 -3.62
N LEU A 290 -12.49 -2.01 -2.73
CA LEU A 290 -12.39 -0.54 -2.83
C LEU A 290 -11.64 -0.12 -4.09
N TYR A 291 -10.49 -0.74 -4.35
CA TYR A 291 -9.70 -0.48 -5.53
C TYR A 291 -10.51 -0.73 -6.81
N GLY A 292 -11.19 -1.88 -6.89
CA GLY A 292 -12.07 -2.21 -8.02
C GLY A 292 -13.17 -1.17 -8.23
N TYR A 293 -13.81 -0.72 -7.14
CA TYR A 293 -14.85 0.32 -7.18
C TYR A 293 -14.32 1.64 -7.75
N TYR A 294 -13.22 2.19 -7.21
CA TYR A 294 -12.69 3.46 -7.67
C TYR A 294 -12.09 3.39 -9.08
N MET A 295 -11.54 2.24 -9.46
CA MET A 295 -11.05 2.02 -10.83
C MET A 295 -12.17 1.97 -11.86
N SER A 296 -13.32 1.36 -11.54
CA SER A 296 -14.47 1.31 -12.45
C SER A 296 -15.06 2.71 -12.68
N ARG A 297 -15.08 3.57 -11.67
CA ARG A 297 -15.51 4.97 -11.82
C ARG A 297 -14.57 5.77 -12.71
N ALA A 298 -13.25 5.58 -12.54
CA ALA A 298 -12.26 6.26 -13.36
C ALA A 298 -12.37 5.92 -14.87
N THR A 299 -12.88 4.73 -15.23
CA THR A 299 -13.13 4.36 -16.63
C THR A 299 -14.40 5.00 -17.19
N THR A 300 -15.45 5.12 -16.38
CA THR A 300 -16.73 5.73 -16.79
C THR A 300 -16.59 7.25 -17.04
N ASP A 301 -15.77 7.94 -16.24
CA ASP A 301 -15.52 9.39 -16.39
C ASP A 301 -14.68 9.74 -17.65
N THR A 302 -13.96 8.75 -18.22
CA THR A 302 -13.19 8.92 -19.46
C THR A 302 -14.00 8.64 -20.74
N GLU A 303 -15.17 7.99 -20.62
CA GLU A 303 -16.09 7.70 -21.74
C GLU A 303 -17.24 8.71 -21.86
N GLY A 304 -17.17 9.87 -21.20
CA GLY A 304 -18.11 10.97 -21.41
C GLY A 304 -18.15 11.44 -22.86
N PRO A 305 -19.29 11.96 -23.37
CA PRO A 305 -19.54 12.11 -24.78
C PRO A 305 -18.49 12.99 -25.45
N HIS A 306 -17.74 12.41 -26.37
CA HIS A 306 -17.02 13.18 -27.37
C HIS A 306 -18.04 13.92 -28.23
N PRO A 307 -17.91 15.24 -28.41
CA PRO A 307 -18.78 16.03 -29.28
C PRO A 307 -18.65 15.64 -30.75
#